data_84486863e8cac4a46ee08e83d7aad16d
#
_entry.id   84486863e8cac4a46ee08e83d7aad16d
#
_cell.length_a   1.000
_cell.length_b   1.000
_cell.length_c   1.000
_cell.angle_alpha   90.00
_cell.angle_beta   90.00
_cell.angle_gamma   90.00
#
_symmetry.space_group_name_H-M   'P 1'
#
loop_
_entity.id
_entity.type
_entity.pdbx_description
1 polymer ?
#
loop_
_entity_poly.entity_id
_entity_poly.type
_entity_poly.pdbx_seq_one_letter_code
_entity_poly.pdbx_strand_id
1 'polypeptide(L)'
;VARDRAFCFYYEDSLDLLRQLGAELVPFSPLADEKLPDGVQGLYLGGGYPELYAARLEENHTLRRQIRDVVYAGMPCIAECGGFMYLTQSIAGRAMVGALPGDCFDTGKLTRFGYITATAREDNLLCRAGEQVPMHEFHHWDTPQPGDAFGAEKPSGKQWRCAYATDTLYAGFPHFHFYAKPVMAQRFLAACRKETL
;
A
#
# COMPACT_ATOMS: atom_id res chain seq x y z
N VAL A 1 4.59 -5.23 9.50
CA VAL A 1 4.46 -5.71 8.11
C VAL A 1 3.36 -6.76 8.06
N ALA A 2 2.31 -6.58 7.25
CA ALA A 2 1.29 -7.61 7.03
C ALA A 2 1.91 -8.80 6.30
N ARG A 3 1.87 -10.00 6.88
CA ARG A 3 2.52 -11.17 6.28
C ARG A 3 1.75 -12.45 6.59
N ASP A 4 0.98 -12.88 5.61
CA ASP A 4 0.26 -14.16 5.60
C ASP A 4 -0.08 -14.57 4.16
N ARG A 5 -1.03 -15.49 3.98
CA ARG A 5 -1.43 -15.98 2.65
C ARG A 5 -2.16 -14.92 1.80
N ALA A 6 -2.78 -13.94 2.42
CA ALA A 6 -3.44 -12.83 1.73
C ALA A 6 -2.44 -11.71 1.36
N PHE A 7 -1.37 -11.56 2.13
CA PHE A 7 -0.36 -10.51 1.98
C PHE A 7 1.03 -11.14 1.92
N CYS A 8 1.43 -11.58 0.73
CA CYS A 8 2.63 -12.39 0.55
C CYS A 8 3.62 -11.83 -0.49
N PHE A 9 3.27 -10.76 -1.19
CA PHE A 9 4.13 -10.18 -2.20
C PHE A 9 4.91 -8.98 -1.64
N TYR A 10 6.22 -9.16 -1.51
CA TYR A 10 7.20 -8.15 -1.11
C TYR A 10 8.48 -8.34 -1.91
N TYR A 11 9.21 -7.27 -2.18
CA TYR A 11 10.60 -7.35 -2.60
C TYR A 11 11.45 -7.51 -1.33
N GLU A 12 12.05 -8.69 -1.11
CA GLU A 12 12.79 -8.99 0.13
C GLU A 12 13.97 -8.04 0.32
N ASP A 13 14.66 -7.65 -0.75
CA ASP A 13 15.73 -6.66 -0.69
C ASP A 13 15.23 -5.26 -0.30
N SER A 14 14.00 -4.88 -0.66
CA SER A 14 13.38 -3.66 -0.15
C SER A 14 13.11 -3.72 1.35
N LEU A 15 12.69 -4.89 1.87
CA LEU A 15 12.57 -5.11 3.32
C LEU A 15 13.95 -5.08 4.00
N ASP A 16 14.97 -5.63 3.37
CA ASP A 16 16.35 -5.59 3.89
C ASP A 16 16.89 -4.16 3.92
N LEU A 17 16.58 -3.32 2.94
CA LEU A 17 16.93 -1.91 3.00
C LEU A 17 16.29 -1.20 4.20
N LEU A 18 15.02 -1.47 4.50
CA LEU A 18 14.38 -0.91 5.71
C LEU A 18 15.11 -1.36 6.99
N ARG A 19 15.51 -2.65 7.08
CA ARG A 19 16.30 -3.16 8.22
C ARG A 19 17.68 -2.48 8.32
N GLN A 20 18.37 -2.31 7.21
CA GLN A 20 19.66 -1.61 7.13
C GLN A 20 19.55 -0.15 7.56
N LEU A 21 18.42 0.49 7.32
CA LEU A 21 18.11 1.85 7.77
C LEU A 21 17.61 1.91 9.24
N GLY A 22 17.63 0.77 9.94
CA GLY A 22 17.36 0.67 11.38
C GLY A 22 15.90 0.38 11.73
N ALA A 23 15.10 -0.12 10.80
CA ALA A 23 13.75 -0.58 11.11
C ALA A 23 13.75 -2.01 11.68
N GLU A 24 12.98 -2.23 12.73
CA GLU A 24 12.55 -3.56 13.14
C GLU A 24 11.25 -3.91 12.41
N LEU A 25 11.27 -4.97 11.62
CA LEU A 25 10.10 -5.42 10.87
C LEU A 25 9.35 -6.49 11.65
N VAL A 26 8.26 -6.09 12.29
CA VAL A 26 7.40 -6.98 13.07
C VAL A 26 6.27 -7.50 12.18
N PRO A 27 6.22 -8.80 11.87
CA PRO A 27 5.13 -9.35 11.06
C PRO A 27 3.84 -9.44 11.88
N PHE A 28 2.70 -9.28 11.19
CA PHE A 28 1.38 -9.63 11.71
C PHE A 28 0.52 -10.21 10.59
N SER A 29 -0.47 -11.02 10.96
CA SER A 29 -1.37 -11.68 10.02
C SER A 29 -2.77 -11.07 10.06
N PRO A 30 -3.20 -10.31 9.04
CA PRO A 30 -4.60 -9.88 8.92
C PRO A 30 -5.61 -11.03 8.95
N LEU A 31 -5.21 -12.24 8.60
CA LEU A 31 -6.07 -13.43 8.64
C LEU A 31 -6.19 -14.08 10.01
N ALA A 32 -5.24 -13.84 10.94
CA ALA A 32 -5.17 -14.61 12.19
C ALA A 32 -5.05 -13.76 13.45
N ASP A 33 -4.38 -12.62 13.38
CA ASP A 33 -4.13 -11.78 14.54
C ASP A 33 -5.35 -10.87 14.82
N GLU A 34 -5.73 -10.76 16.09
CA GLU A 34 -6.86 -9.92 16.50
C GLU A 34 -6.47 -8.44 16.64
N LYS A 35 -5.17 -8.13 16.76
CA LYS A 35 -4.66 -6.77 16.94
C LYS A 35 -3.30 -6.59 16.26
N LEU A 36 -2.96 -5.32 15.99
CA LEU A 36 -1.60 -4.94 15.60
C LEU A 36 -0.61 -5.25 16.73
N PRO A 37 0.65 -5.57 16.42
CA PRO A 37 1.71 -5.68 17.42
C PRO A 37 1.84 -4.37 18.22
N ASP A 38 2.12 -4.49 19.51
CA ASP A 38 2.26 -3.32 20.39
C ASP A 38 3.50 -2.51 20.01
N GLY A 39 3.41 -1.17 20.08
CA GLY A 39 4.54 -0.25 19.88
C GLY A 39 4.95 -0.03 18.42
N VAL A 40 4.21 -0.53 17.44
CA VAL A 40 4.51 -0.28 16.03
C VAL A 40 4.31 1.20 15.69
N GLN A 41 5.21 1.73 14.84
CA GLN A 41 5.27 3.15 14.48
C GLN A 41 4.92 3.40 13.01
N GLY A 42 4.71 2.35 12.23
CA GLY A 42 4.31 2.41 10.84
C GLY A 42 3.76 1.08 10.34
N LEU A 43 3.01 1.11 9.25
CA LEU A 43 2.42 -0.07 8.63
C LEU A 43 2.93 -0.26 7.20
N TYR A 44 3.24 -1.50 6.84
CA TYR A 44 3.48 -1.89 5.46
C TYR A 44 2.55 -3.05 5.09
N LEU A 45 1.55 -2.76 4.28
CA LEU A 45 0.58 -3.70 3.73
C LEU A 45 0.97 -3.97 2.27
N GLY A 46 1.68 -5.05 2.04
CA GLY A 46 2.18 -5.40 0.72
C GLY A 46 1.12 -6.00 -0.20
N GLY A 47 1.55 -6.44 -1.36
CA GLY A 47 0.70 -7.12 -2.32
C GLY A 47 0.36 -8.55 -1.89
N GLY A 48 -0.47 -9.18 -2.71
CA GLY A 48 -0.93 -10.55 -2.50
C GLY A 48 -2.31 -10.77 -3.10
N TYR A 49 -3.08 -11.63 -2.46
CA TYR A 49 -4.37 -12.10 -2.97
C TYR A 49 -5.46 -11.98 -1.89
N PRO A 50 -5.75 -10.76 -1.36
CA PRO A 50 -6.77 -10.58 -0.32
C PRO A 50 -8.17 -11.00 -0.78
N GLU A 51 -8.45 -10.92 -2.06
CA GLU A 51 -9.72 -11.34 -2.66
C GLU A 51 -10.02 -12.83 -2.44
N LEU A 52 -9.01 -13.68 -2.41
CA LEU A 52 -9.17 -15.11 -2.13
C LEU A 52 -9.54 -15.38 -0.67
N TYR A 53 -9.31 -14.43 0.19
CA TYR A 53 -9.53 -14.51 1.64
C TYR A 53 -10.51 -13.45 2.15
N ALA A 54 -11.24 -12.79 1.26
CA ALA A 54 -12.06 -11.62 1.59
C ALA A 54 -13.09 -11.92 2.69
N ALA A 55 -13.73 -13.11 2.69
CA ALA A 55 -14.66 -13.51 3.74
C ALA A 55 -13.99 -13.57 5.12
N ARG A 56 -12.80 -14.16 5.20
CA ARG A 56 -12.04 -14.28 6.46
C ARG A 56 -11.49 -12.93 6.94
N LEU A 57 -11.04 -12.08 6.01
CA LEU A 57 -10.62 -10.72 6.32
C LEU A 57 -11.81 -9.87 6.83
N GLU A 58 -13.01 -10.07 6.26
CA GLU A 58 -14.23 -9.42 6.71
C GLU A 58 -14.58 -9.79 8.16
N GLU A 59 -14.40 -11.03 8.57
CA GLU A 59 -14.67 -11.54 9.92
C GLU A 59 -13.77 -10.90 10.98
N ASN A 60 -12.56 -10.48 10.61
CA ASN A 60 -11.60 -9.86 11.54
C ASN A 60 -11.92 -8.39 11.80
N HIS A 61 -13.07 -8.11 12.40
CA HIS A 61 -13.57 -6.76 12.66
C HIS A 61 -12.66 -5.94 13.56
N THR A 62 -12.03 -6.57 14.55
CA THR A 62 -11.21 -5.89 15.57
C THR A 62 -9.96 -5.31 14.91
N LEU A 63 -9.20 -6.12 14.19
CA LEU A 63 -7.98 -5.67 13.52
C LEU A 63 -8.29 -4.65 12.41
N ARG A 64 -9.33 -4.89 11.59
CA ARG A 64 -9.72 -3.92 10.55
C ARG A 64 -10.03 -2.55 11.13
N ARG A 65 -10.79 -2.49 12.23
CA ARG A 65 -11.09 -1.23 12.92
C ARG A 65 -9.82 -0.58 13.44
N GLN A 66 -8.93 -1.34 14.09
CA GLN A 66 -7.68 -0.82 14.60
C GLN A 66 -6.79 -0.24 13.48
N ILE A 67 -6.66 -0.96 12.35
CA ILE A 67 -5.90 -0.46 11.19
C ILE A 67 -6.51 0.87 10.69
N ARG A 68 -7.83 0.94 10.53
CA ARG A 68 -8.50 2.17 10.12
C ARG A 68 -8.22 3.31 11.08
N ASP A 69 -8.36 3.06 12.37
CA ASP A 69 -8.21 4.08 13.40
C ASP A 69 -6.76 4.62 13.44
N VAL A 70 -5.73 3.76 13.31
CA VAL A 70 -4.34 4.22 13.29
C VAL A 70 -3.98 4.94 11.99
N VAL A 71 -4.53 4.53 10.84
CA VAL A 71 -4.34 5.25 9.56
C VAL A 71 -4.97 6.64 9.64
N TYR A 72 -6.18 6.77 10.17
CA TYR A 72 -6.82 8.07 10.38
C TYR A 72 -6.10 8.93 11.42
N ALA A 73 -5.46 8.32 12.41
CA ALA A 73 -4.61 9.01 13.39
C ALA A 73 -3.26 9.46 12.81
N GLY A 74 -2.98 9.17 11.53
CA GLY A 74 -1.77 9.59 10.85
C GLY A 74 -0.56 8.67 11.10
N MET A 75 -0.77 7.40 11.45
CA MET A 75 0.33 6.43 11.45
C MET A 75 0.84 6.25 10.01
N PRO A 76 2.15 6.41 9.76
CA PRO A 76 2.71 6.19 8.43
C PRO A 76 2.36 4.81 7.89
N CYS A 77 1.78 4.78 6.69
CA CYS A 77 1.28 3.56 6.08
C CYS A 77 1.64 3.48 4.60
N ILE A 78 2.21 2.36 4.21
CA ILE A 78 2.39 1.97 2.81
C ILE A 78 1.44 0.81 2.53
N ALA A 79 0.63 0.92 1.46
CA ALA A 79 -0.30 -0.12 1.04
C ALA A 79 -0.24 -0.32 -0.48
N GLU A 80 0.31 -1.44 -0.92
CA GLU A 80 0.50 -1.76 -2.34
C GLU A 80 -0.47 -2.85 -2.80
N CYS A 81 -1.10 -2.64 -3.96
CA CYS A 81 -1.92 -3.63 -4.65
C CYS A 81 -2.95 -4.32 -3.73
N GLY A 82 -2.69 -5.54 -3.27
CA GLY A 82 -3.56 -6.23 -2.30
C GLY A 82 -3.73 -5.45 -0.99
N GLY A 83 -2.66 -4.82 -0.48
CA GLY A 83 -2.72 -3.96 0.70
C GLY A 83 -3.59 -2.71 0.48
N PHE A 84 -3.52 -2.11 -0.72
CA PHE A 84 -4.42 -1.03 -1.11
C PHE A 84 -5.88 -1.50 -1.13
N MET A 85 -6.17 -2.64 -1.80
CA MET A 85 -7.51 -3.22 -1.84
C MET A 85 -8.06 -3.45 -0.42
N TYR A 86 -7.22 -3.91 0.51
CA TYR A 86 -7.63 -4.13 1.91
C TYR A 86 -7.95 -2.83 2.65
N LEU A 87 -7.32 -1.70 2.30
CA LEU A 87 -7.67 -0.40 2.89
C LEU A 87 -8.96 0.21 2.35
N THR A 88 -9.49 -0.26 1.21
CA THR A 88 -10.75 0.24 0.62
C THR A 88 -11.98 -0.21 1.43
N GLN A 89 -13.18 0.16 0.97
CA GLN A 89 -14.42 -0.19 1.64
C GLN A 89 -14.77 -1.67 1.51
N SER A 90 -14.57 -2.23 0.31
CA SER A 90 -14.88 -3.64 0.08
C SER A 90 -14.03 -4.29 -1.01
N ILE A 91 -13.94 -5.63 -0.96
CA ILE A 91 -13.46 -6.50 -2.03
C ILE A 91 -14.57 -7.51 -2.34
N ALA A 92 -15.07 -7.52 -3.58
CA ALA A 92 -16.19 -8.38 -4.00
C ALA A 92 -17.42 -8.26 -3.06
N GLY A 93 -17.75 -7.06 -2.59
CA GLY A 93 -18.83 -6.78 -1.67
C GLY A 93 -18.58 -7.20 -0.22
N ARG A 94 -17.39 -7.74 0.11
CA ARG A 94 -16.98 -8.06 1.48
C ARG A 94 -16.29 -6.85 2.11
N ALA A 95 -16.76 -6.45 3.30
CA ALA A 95 -16.24 -5.27 3.98
C ALA A 95 -14.76 -5.42 4.36
N MET A 96 -13.96 -4.41 4.01
CA MET A 96 -12.53 -4.33 4.33
C MET A 96 -12.27 -3.26 5.40
N VAL A 97 -11.06 -2.72 5.48
CA VAL A 97 -10.68 -1.72 6.51
C VAL A 97 -11.54 -0.47 6.41
N GLY A 98 -11.88 -0.01 5.21
CA GLY A 98 -12.70 1.18 5.00
C GLY A 98 -12.00 2.49 5.36
N ALA A 99 -10.67 2.52 5.32
CA ALA A 99 -9.90 3.75 5.49
C ALA A 99 -9.87 4.61 4.22
N LEU A 100 -10.06 3.98 3.06
CA LEU A 100 -10.13 4.64 1.76
C LEU A 100 -11.48 4.36 1.10
N PRO A 101 -11.96 5.27 0.25
CA PRO A 101 -13.16 5.02 -0.53
C PRO A 101 -12.90 3.97 -1.62
N GLY A 102 -13.97 3.39 -2.13
CA GLY A 102 -13.96 2.48 -3.28
C GLY A 102 -14.25 1.03 -2.92
N ASP A 103 -14.86 0.38 -3.90
CA ASP A 103 -15.15 -1.04 -3.89
C ASP A 103 -14.28 -1.70 -4.95
N CYS A 104 -13.55 -2.73 -4.56
CA CYS A 104 -12.71 -3.48 -5.49
C CYS A 104 -13.50 -4.65 -6.10
N PHE A 105 -13.40 -4.81 -7.42
CA PHE A 105 -14.10 -5.83 -8.17
C PHE A 105 -13.18 -6.55 -9.16
N ASP A 106 -13.48 -7.80 -9.45
CA ASP A 106 -12.79 -8.56 -10.49
C ASP A 106 -13.24 -8.07 -11.88
N THR A 107 -12.29 -7.70 -12.72
CA THR A 107 -12.57 -7.28 -14.09
C THR A 107 -12.71 -8.46 -15.07
N GLY A 108 -12.45 -9.68 -14.61
CA GLY A 108 -12.41 -10.89 -15.43
C GLY A 108 -11.25 -10.95 -16.44
N LYS A 109 -10.33 -10.01 -16.39
CA LYS A 109 -9.16 -9.92 -17.27
C LYS A 109 -7.99 -9.22 -16.59
N LEU A 110 -6.80 -9.33 -17.18
CA LEU A 110 -5.65 -8.56 -16.74
C LEU A 110 -5.86 -7.06 -17.04
N THR A 111 -6.08 -6.26 -15.99
CA THR A 111 -6.41 -4.83 -16.10
C THR A 111 -5.19 -4.01 -16.42
N ARG A 112 -4.10 -4.24 -15.67
CA ARG A 112 -2.83 -3.55 -15.87
C ARG A 112 -1.68 -4.52 -15.69
N PHE A 113 -0.66 -4.33 -16.52
CA PHE A 113 0.54 -5.14 -16.49
C PHE A 113 1.75 -4.35 -16.98
N GLY A 114 2.87 -4.49 -16.27
CA GLY A 114 4.20 -4.04 -16.68
C GLY A 114 4.67 -2.77 -15.97
N TYR A 115 5.77 -2.25 -16.48
CA TYR A 115 6.46 -1.10 -15.89
C TYR A 115 5.80 0.21 -16.28
N ILE A 116 5.86 1.15 -15.35
CA ILE A 116 5.39 2.53 -15.49
C ILE A 116 6.40 3.48 -14.85
N THR A 117 6.37 4.73 -15.28
CA THR A 117 6.94 5.85 -14.52
C THR A 117 5.80 6.56 -13.82
N ALA A 118 5.83 6.60 -12.50
CA ALA A 118 4.87 7.34 -11.69
C ALA A 118 5.47 8.68 -11.26
N THR A 119 4.77 9.77 -11.52
CA THR A 119 5.17 11.13 -11.13
C THR A 119 4.28 11.61 -10.01
N ALA A 120 4.86 11.96 -8.87
CA ALA A 120 4.13 12.53 -7.73
C ALA A 120 3.59 13.91 -8.10
N ARG A 121 2.31 14.17 -7.82
CA ARG A 121 1.68 15.46 -8.14
C ARG A 121 1.86 16.49 -7.04
N GLU A 122 2.00 16.03 -5.81
CA GLU A 122 2.20 16.85 -4.62
C GLU A 122 3.21 16.17 -3.69
N ASP A 123 3.74 16.92 -2.73
CA ASP A 123 4.56 16.36 -1.65
C ASP A 123 3.74 15.34 -0.85
N ASN A 124 4.37 14.21 -0.53
CA ASN A 124 3.71 13.14 0.20
C ASN A 124 4.73 12.31 0.99
N LEU A 125 4.25 11.29 1.71
CA LEU A 125 5.06 10.38 2.54
C LEU A 125 6.35 9.90 1.85
N LEU A 126 6.29 9.58 0.56
CA LEU A 126 7.39 8.93 -0.17
C LEU A 126 8.12 9.87 -1.13
N CYS A 127 7.41 10.88 -1.70
CA CYS A 127 7.90 11.68 -2.81
C CYS A 127 7.62 13.16 -2.60
N ARG A 128 8.47 14.00 -3.22
CA ARG A 128 8.19 15.42 -3.43
C ARG A 128 7.50 15.61 -4.78
N ALA A 129 6.75 16.71 -4.91
CA ALA A 129 6.06 17.08 -6.16
C ALA A 129 7.02 17.04 -7.35
N GLY A 130 6.60 16.41 -8.44
CA GLY A 130 7.39 16.25 -9.67
C GLY A 130 8.42 15.12 -9.63
N GLU A 131 8.66 14.49 -8.49
CA GLU A 131 9.56 13.33 -8.43
C GLU A 131 8.99 12.13 -9.18
N GLN A 132 9.83 11.47 -9.95
CA GLN A 132 9.51 10.27 -10.71
C GLN A 132 10.02 9.01 -10.02
N VAL A 133 9.22 7.96 -10.08
CA VAL A 133 9.53 6.64 -9.52
C VAL A 133 9.18 5.57 -10.55
N PRO A 134 10.12 4.70 -10.93
CA PRO A 134 9.80 3.49 -11.67
C PRO A 134 8.96 2.57 -10.78
N MET A 135 7.82 2.15 -11.28
CA MET A 135 6.91 1.24 -10.58
C MET A 135 6.46 0.12 -11.51
N HIS A 136 5.80 -0.87 -10.96
CA HIS A 136 5.26 -2.02 -11.67
C HIS A 136 3.80 -2.25 -11.27
N GLU A 137 2.96 -2.59 -12.22
CA GLU A 137 1.58 -3.03 -11.98
C GLU A 137 1.36 -4.43 -12.53
N PHE A 138 0.64 -5.25 -11.76
CA PHE A 138 0.15 -6.55 -12.20
C PHE A 138 -1.12 -6.88 -11.41
N HIS A 139 -2.29 -6.56 -11.96
CA HIS A 139 -3.55 -6.82 -11.28
C HIS A 139 -4.73 -7.09 -12.23
N HIS A 140 -5.64 -7.96 -11.80
CA HIS A 140 -6.90 -8.28 -12.43
C HIS A 140 -8.06 -7.48 -11.82
N TRP A 141 -7.92 -7.13 -10.54
CA TRP A 141 -8.90 -6.35 -9.79
C TRP A 141 -8.76 -4.86 -10.09
N ASP A 142 -9.86 -4.13 -10.00
CA ASP A 142 -9.86 -2.67 -10.18
C ASP A 142 -10.86 -2.02 -9.23
N THR A 143 -10.85 -0.69 -9.17
CA THR A 143 -11.80 0.14 -8.43
C THR A 143 -12.11 1.40 -9.22
N PRO A 144 -13.34 1.95 -9.14
CA PRO A 144 -13.66 3.23 -9.75
C PRO A 144 -12.98 4.41 -9.05
N GLN A 145 -12.32 4.18 -7.91
CA GLN A 145 -11.65 5.19 -7.09
C GLN A 145 -10.19 4.79 -6.84
N PRO A 146 -9.31 4.82 -7.88
CA PRO A 146 -7.92 4.40 -7.75
C PRO A 146 -7.01 5.46 -7.10
N GLY A 147 -7.53 6.64 -6.73
CA GLY A 147 -6.75 7.80 -6.32
C GLY A 147 -6.18 8.58 -7.49
N ASP A 148 -5.54 9.71 -7.19
CA ASP A 148 -5.01 10.62 -8.20
C ASP A 148 -3.71 11.33 -7.79
N ALA A 149 -3.07 10.88 -6.70
CA ALA A 149 -1.85 11.49 -6.17
C ALA A 149 -0.63 11.33 -7.10
N PHE A 150 -0.68 10.34 -8.01
CA PHE A 150 0.37 10.12 -9.01
C PHE A 150 -0.19 10.11 -10.43
N GLY A 151 0.59 10.67 -11.36
CA GLY A 151 0.43 10.44 -12.79
C GLY A 151 1.29 9.26 -13.21
N ALA A 152 0.67 8.19 -13.70
CA ALA A 152 1.37 7.01 -14.21
C ALA A 152 1.49 7.09 -15.75
N GLU A 153 2.65 6.72 -16.28
CA GLU A 153 2.91 6.69 -17.73
C GLU A 153 3.65 5.40 -18.11
N LYS A 154 3.17 4.75 -19.17
CA LYS A 154 3.87 3.62 -19.80
C LYS A 154 4.86 4.10 -20.86
N PRO A 155 5.86 3.26 -21.20
CA PRO A 155 6.74 3.54 -22.36
C PRO A 155 5.98 3.73 -23.67
N SER A 156 4.76 3.20 -23.80
CA SER A 156 3.86 3.39 -24.94
C SER A 156 3.17 4.76 -24.99
N GLY A 157 3.38 5.63 -23.98
CA GLY A 157 2.70 6.92 -23.86
C GLY A 157 1.30 6.83 -23.22
N LYS A 158 0.79 5.65 -22.87
CA LYS A 158 -0.48 5.54 -22.17
C LYS A 158 -0.35 6.09 -20.75
N GLN A 159 -1.26 7.01 -20.38
CA GLN A 159 -1.25 7.71 -19.10
C GLN A 159 -2.56 7.49 -18.32
N TRP A 160 -2.48 7.53 -17.00
CA TRP A 160 -3.63 7.55 -16.08
C TRP A 160 -3.22 8.11 -14.72
N ARG A 161 -4.20 8.34 -13.87
CA ARG A 161 -3.98 8.72 -12.47
C ARG A 161 -4.14 7.52 -11.56
N CYS A 162 -3.39 7.48 -10.47
CA CYS A 162 -3.42 6.38 -9.52
C CYS A 162 -2.93 6.82 -8.14
N ALA A 163 -3.17 5.95 -7.17
CA ALA A 163 -2.77 6.01 -5.78
C ALA A 163 -3.33 7.20 -4.99
N TYR A 164 -3.59 6.95 -3.73
CA TYR A 164 -3.75 7.96 -2.69
C TYR A 164 -2.38 8.19 -2.04
N ALA A 165 -2.06 9.43 -1.77
CA ALA A 165 -0.87 9.77 -1.00
C ALA A 165 -1.11 11.04 -0.20
N THR A 166 -0.63 11.03 1.04
CA THR A 166 -0.61 12.16 1.98
C THR A 166 0.74 12.18 2.69
N ASP A 167 0.95 13.06 3.66
CA ASP A 167 2.17 13.08 4.47
C ASP A 167 2.40 11.77 5.27
N THR A 168 1.36 10.96 5.44
CA THR A 168 1.41 9.72 6.23
C THR A 168 0.94 8.48 5.50
N LEU A 169 0.49 8.58 4.26
CA LEU A 169 -0.06 7.46 3.51
C LEU A 169 0.52 7.40 2.09
N TYR A 170 0.83 6.19 1.63
CA TYR A 170 0.83 5.80 0.23
C TYR A 170 -0.07 4.57 0.08
N ALA A 171 -1.05 4.59 -0.84
CA ALA A 171 -1.91 3.45 -1.10
C ALA A 171 -2.33 3.41 -2.58
N GLY A 172 -2.00 2.34 -3.29
CA GLY A 172 -2.33 2.20 -4.72
C GLY A 172 -2.01 0.83 -5.28
N PHE A 173 -2.46 0.57 -6.51
CA PHE A 173 -2.10 -0.66 -7.23
C PHE A 173 -0.61 -0.75 -7.61
N PRO A 174 0.07 0.36 -7.99
CA PRO A 174 1.47 0.28 -8.35
C PRO A 174 2.35 -0.19 -7.20
N HIS A 175 3.28 -1.11 -7.52
CA HIS A 175 4.37 -1.53 -6.65
C HIS A 175 5.63 -0.74 -6.99
N PHE A 176 6.35 -0.34 -5.98
CA PHE A 176 7.68 0.27 -6.13
C PHE A 176 8.76 -0.59 -5.49
N HIS A 177 9.97 -0.38 -5.92
CA HIS A 177 11.15 -1.01 -5.37
C HIS A 177 12.02 0.05 -4.72
N PHE A 178 12.31 -0.07 -3.43
CA PHE A 178 13.04 0.99 -2.71
C PHE A 178 14.42 1.28 -3.28
N TYR A 179 15.12 0.29 -3.85
CA TYR A 179 16.41 0.53 -4.49
C TYR A 179 16.31 1.36 -5.79
N ALA A 180 15.15 1.45 -6.41
CA ALA A 180 14.93 2.37 -7.52
C ALA A 180 14.97 3.84 -7.07
N LYS A 181 14.61 4.11 -5.80
CA LYS A 181 14.65 5.44 -5.18
C LYS A 181 14.80 5.31 -3.66
N PRO A 182 16.01 5.07 -3.13
CA PRO A 182 16.22 4.77 -1.69
C PRO A 182 15.73 5.84 -0.73
N VAL A 183 15.68 7.10 -1.15
CA VAL A 183 15.16 8.20 -0.34
C VAL A 183 13.70 7.99 0.09
N MET A 184 12.90 7.20 -0.65
CA MET A 184 11.53 6.86 -0.24
C MET A 184 11.53 6.04 1.05
N ALA A 185 12.44 5.07 1.20
CA ALA A 185 12.59 4.29 2.43
C ALA A 185 13.02 5.18 3.60
N GLN A 186 13.95 6.11 3.37
CA GLN A 186 14.39 7.06 4.39
C GLN A 186 13.23 7.97 4.84
N ARG A 187 12.45 8.53 3.91
CA ARG A 187 11.28 9.37 4.23
C ARG A 187 10.22 8.60 5.00
N PHE A 188 9.91 7.37 4.60
CA PHE A 188 8.98 6.52 5.33
C PHE A 188 9.43 6.29 6.77
N LEU A 189 10.70 5.92 6.98
CA LEU A 189 11.23 5.67 8.32
C LEU A 189 11.35 6.95 9.16
N ALA A 190 11.68 8.09 8.56
CA ALA A 190 11.66 9.37 9.25
C ALA A 190 10.25 9.71 9.75
N ALA A 191 9.23 9.52 8.90
CA ALA A 191 7.84 9.71 9.32
C ALA A 191 7.46 8.77 10.47
N CYS A 192 7.88 7.48 10.43
CA CYS A 192 7.66 6.53 11.53
C CYS A 192 8.32 6.98 12.84
N ARG A 193 9.49 7.64 12.78
CA ARG A 193 10.21 8.19 13.93
C ARG A 193 9.76 9.59 14.33
N LYS A 194 8.86 10.21 13.55
CA LYS A 194 8.44 11.62 13.69
C LYS A 194 9.62 12.59 13.54
N GLU A 195 10.59 12.25 12.69
CA GLU A 195 11.73 13.09 12.32
C GLU A 195 11.38 13.93 11.08
N THR A 196 11.95 15.13 10.97
CA THR A 196 11.83 15.97 9.75
C THR A 196 13.02 15.69 8.84
N LEU A 197 12.78 15.38 7.55
CA LEU A 197 13.79 15.22 6.50
C LEU A 197 13.79 16.39 5.53
#